data_3c1fa3f1d9179ca510947cddcf2b84f8
#
_entry.id   3c1fa3f1d9179ca510947cddcf2b84f8
#
_cell.length_a   1.000
_cell.length_b   1.000
_cell.length_c   1.000
_cell.angle_alpha   90.00
_cell.angle_beta   90.00
_cell.angle_gamma   90.00
#
_symmetry.space_group_name_H-M   'P 1'
#
loop_
_entity.id
_entity.type
_entity.pdbx_description
1 polymer ?
#
loop_
_entity_poly.entity_id
_entity_poly.type
_entity_poly.pdbx_seq_one_letter_code
_entity_poly.pdbx_strand_id
1 'polypeptide(L)'
;MSMTINPPIRILMAKPGLDGHDRGIKVLAAAYRDAGMDVIYLGLRQTPESVVKVAIQEGVDVIALSILSGAHMTIFAKVMKLIKENNLKNILVTGGGIIPEEDSEELSKLGVGKLFGPGTPVKESLDYIENLSLIHI
;
A
#
# COMPACT_ATOMS: atom_id res chain seq x y z
N MET A 1 -15.90 -21.73 -17.28
CA MET A 1 -15.43 -21.40 -16.92
C MET A 1 -14.51 -21.21 -16.74
N SER A 2 -14.17 -21.26 -16.74
CA SER A 2 -13.28 -21.06 -16.40
C SER A 2 -12.86 -20.62 -15.91
N MET A 3 -12.87 -20.83 -15.85
CA MET A 3 -12.35 -20.10 -15.29
C MET A 3 -11.02 -19.92 -15.06
N THR A 4 -10.57 -19.28 -15.64
CA THR A 4 -9.27 -18.92 -15.25
C THR A 4 -9.31 -18.25 -13.90
N ILE A 5 -8.90 -18.93 -12.94
CA ILE A 5 -8.89 -18.34 -11.61
C ILE A 5 -7.54 -17.70 -11.43
N ASN A 6 -7.52 -16.39 -11.59
CA ASN A 6 -6.35 -15.64 -11.19
C ASN A 6 -6.27 -15.65 -9.66
N PRO A 7 -5.11 -15.90 -9.08
CA PRO A 7 -5.00 -15.80 -7.63
C PRO A 7 -5.43 -14.40 -7.16
N PRO A 8 -6.03 -14.29 -5.99
CA PRO A 8 -6.41 -12.97 -5.48
C PRO A 8 -5.19 -12.08 -5.29
N ILE A 9 -5.39 -10.78 -5.47
CA ILE A 9 -4.35 -9.81 -5.16
C ILE A 9 -4.08 -9.87 -3.65
N ARG A 10 -2.83 -10.05 -3.28
CA ARG A 10 -2.41 -10.00 -1.89
C ARG A 10 -1.93 -8.60 -1.56
N ILE A 11 -2.58 -7.96 -0.61
CA ILE A 11 -2.26 -6.59 -0.23
C ILE A 11 -1.90 -6.52 1.25
N LEU A 12 -0.76 -5.93 1.53
CA LEU A 12 -0.32 -5.67 2.88
C LEU A 12 -0.68 -4.23 3.23
N MET A 13 -1.45 -4.06 4.28
CA MET A 13 -1.89 -2.73 4.72
C MET A 13 -1.31 -2.43 6.09
N ALA A 14 -0.68 -1.29 6.22
CA ALA A 14 -0.01 -0.92 7.45
C ALA A 14 -0.11 0.57 7.70
N LYS A 15 0.00 0.92 8.97
CA LYS A 15 0.04 2.31 9.41
C LYS A 15 1.36 2.52 10.14
N PRO A 16 2.41 2.90 9.41
CA PRO A 16 3.72 3.11 10.03
C PRO A 16 3.78 4.42 10.80
N GLY A 17 4.71 4.51 11.73
CA GLY A 17 4.92 5.69 12.52
C GLY A 17 4.12 5.67 13.81
N LEU A 18 4.02 6.82 14.45
CA LEU A 18 3.43 6.95 15.80
C LEU A 18 1.96 7.34 15.79
N ASP A 19 1.38 7.57 14.64
CA ASP A 19 -0.02 7.96 14.51
C ASP A 19 -0.93 6.82 14.95
N GLY A 20 -1.86 7.11 15.85
CA GLY A 20 -2.80 6.13 16.36
C GLY A 20 -4.17 6.08 15.67
N HIS A 21 -4.35 6.83 14.59
CA HIS A 21 -5.63 6.92 13.89
C HIS A 21 -5.75 5.81 12.86
N ASP A 22 -6.43 4.74 13.18
CA ASP A 22 -6.50 3.56 12.31
C ASP A 22 -7.86 3.30 11.67
N ARG A 23 -8.86 4.15 11.92
CA ARG A 23 -10.22 3.91 11.43
C ARG A 23 -10.26 3.87 9.91
N GLY A 24 -9.60 4.81 9.25
CA GLY A 24 -9.62 4.88 7.78
C GLY A 24 -9.02 3.65 7.12
N ILE A 25 -7.89 3.20 7.63
CA ILE A 25 -7.24 2.02 7.05
C ILE A 25 -8.04 0.75 7.29
N LYS A 26 -8.72 0.67 8.44
CA LYS A 26 -9.58 -0.48 8.73
C LYS A 26 -10.79 -0.55 7.79
N VAL A 27 -11.37 0.61 7.47
CA VAL A 27 -12.48 0.68 6.51
C VAL A 27 -12.01 0.23 5.13
N LEU A 28 -10.84 0.69 4.70
CA LEU A 28 -10.26 0.28 3.42
C LEU A 28 -9.94 -1.22 3.40
N ALA A 29 -9.39 -1.74 4.48
CA ALA A 29 -9.08 -3.16 4.57
C ALA A 29 -10.34 -4.02 4.41
N ALA A 30 -11.42 -3.62 5.04
CA ALA A 30 -12.70 -4.32 4.92
C ALA A 30 -13.23 -4.26 3.49
N ALA A 31 -13.15 -3.09 2.86
CA ALA A 31 -13.62 -2.91 1.49
C ALA A 31 -12.81 -3.75 0.49
N TYR A 32 -11.50 -3.77 0.66
CA TYR A 32 -10.62 -4.55 -0.23
C TYR A 32 -10.85 -6.06 -0.04
N ARG A 33 -11.09 -6.47 1.20
CA ARG A 33 -11.41 -7.87 1.49
C ARG A 33 -12.74 -8.27 0.85
N ASP A 34 -13.74 -7.38 0.93
CA ASP A 34 -15.05 -7.61 0.32
C ASP A 34 -14.94 -7.69 -1.21
N ALA A 35 -13.96 -7.02 -1.80
CA ALA A 35 -13.72 -7.07 -3.23
C ALA A 35 -12.94 -8.30 -3.68
N GLY A 36 -12.59 -9.19 -2.75
CA GLY A 36 -11.92 -10.44 -3.06
C GLY A 36 -10.41 -10.44 -2.91
N MET A 37 -9.83 -9.37 -2.38
CA MET A 37 -8.39 -9.34 -2.12
C MET A 37 -8.04 -10.12 -0.86
N ASP A 38 -6.84 -10.68 -0.86
CA ASP A 38 -6.27 -11.30 0.34
C ASP A 38 -5.55 -10.21 1.12
N VAL A 39 -6.19 -9.71 2.17
CA VAL A 39 -5.71 -8.56 2.93
C VAL A 39 -4.94 -9.00 4.17
N ILE A 40 -3.72 -8.51 4.29
CA ILE A 40 -2.88 -8.70 5.47
C ILE A 40 -2.78 -7.34 6.15
N TYR A 41 -3.42 -7.21 7.30
CA TYR A 41 -3.44 -5.95 8.04
C TYR A 41 -2.46 -6.04 9.21
N LEU A 42 -1.41 -5.21 9.18
CA LEU A 42 -0.40 -5.23 10.25
C LEU A 42 -0.75 -4.34 11.44
N GLY A 43 -1.66 -3.39 11.24
CA GLY A 43 -2.05 -2.51 12.35
C GLY A 43 -1.17 -1.29 12.49
N LEU A 44 -1.19 -0.73 13.71
CA LEU A 44 -0.55 0.54 14.03
C LEU A 44 0.95 0.40 14.30
N ARG A 45 1.63 1.52 14.20
CA ARG A 45 3.01 1.72 14.68
C ARG A 45 4.02 0.75 14.07
N GLN A 46 3.82 0.42 12.82
CA GLN A 46 4.76 -0.41 12.10
C GLN A 46 5.98 0.40 11.67
N THR A 47 7.12 -0.26 11.54
CA THR A 47 8.30 0.37 10.96
C THR A 47 8.41 0.00 9.49
N PRO A 48 9.12 0.80 8.67
CA PRO A 48 9.38 0.40 7.29
C PRO A 48 10.01 -0.99 7.21
N GLU A 49 10.92 -1.30 8.12
CA GLU A 49 11.57 -2.60 8.17
C GLU A 49 10.58 -3.74 8.41
N SER A 50 9.67 -3.57 9.37
CA SER A 50 8.68 -4.60 9.65
C SER A 50 7.72 -4.79 8.49
N VAL A 51 7.33 -3.69 7.83
CA VAL A 51 6.44 -3.75 6.67
C VAL A 51 7.07 -4.55 5.53
N VAL A 52 8.31 -4.23 5.18
CA VAL A 52 8.99 -4.91 4.08
C VAL A 52 9.27 -6.36 4.42
N LYS A 53 9.64 -6.65 5.67
CA LYS A 53 9.87 -8.02 6.12
C LYS A 53 8.62 -8.90 5.94
N VAL A 54 7.46 -8.40 6.36
CA VAL A 54 6.21 -9.14 6.19
C VAL A 54 5.84 -9.26 4.72
N ALA A 55 6.07 -8.20 3.93
CA ALA A 55 5.80 -8.24 2.50
C ALA A 55 6.59 -9.37 1.82
N ILE A 56 7.83 -9.56 2.22
CA ILE A 56 8.67 -10.65 1.69
C ILE A 56 8.13 -12.01 2.14
N GLN A 57 7.84 -12.13 3.43
CA GLN A 57 7.37 -13.40 4.00
C GLN A 57 6.05 -13.85 3.39
N GLU A 58 5.16 -12.91 3.13
CA GLU A 58 3.82 -13.21 2.63
C GLU A 58 3.71 -13.17 1.12
N GLY A 59 4.72 -12.70 0.43
CA GLY A 59 4.71 -12.63 -1.04
C GLY A 59 3.60 -11.74 -1.56
N VAL A 60 3.51 -10.52 -1.04
CA VAL A 60 2.41 -9.62 -1.41
C VAL A 60 2.64 -8.96 -2.77
N ASP A 61 1.55 -8.58 -3.40
CA ASP A 61 1.57 -7.84 -4.68
C ASP A 61 1.55 -6.34 -4.45
N VAL A 62 0.96 -5.90 -3.34
CA VAL A 62 0.73 -4.48 -3.05
C VAL A 62 1.07 -4.19 -1.60
N ILE A 63 1.74 -3.07 -1.37
CA ILE A 63 1.92 -2.50 -0.03
C ILE A 63 1.17 -1.18 -0.01
N ALA A 64 0.19 -1.06 0.88
CA ALA A 64 -0.59 0.15 1.04
C ALA A 64 -0.36 0.74 2.43
N LEU A 65 0.14 1.96 2.48
CA LEU A 65 0.48 2.63 3.73
C LEU A 65 -0.44 3.81 3.98
N SER A 66 -0.90 3.96 5.21
CA SER A 66 -1.70 5.11 5.63
C SER A 66 -0.85 5.97 6.55
N ILE A 67 -0.56 7.19 6.16
CA ILE A 67 0.34 8.06 6.90
C ILE A 67 -0.30 9.44 7.08
N LEU A 68 -0.70 9.76 8.30
CA LEU A 68 -1.30 11.06 8.62
C LEU A 68 -0.38 11.96 9.44
N SER A 69 0.79 11.47 9.80
CA SER A 69 1.69 12.14 10.74
C SER A 69 2.61 13.17 10.10
N GLY A 70 2.58 13.32 8.79
CA GLY A 70 3.52 14.19 8.09
C GLY A 70 4.86 13.54 7.78
N ALA A 71 5.08 12.30 8.23
CA ALA A 71 6.34 11.60 8.01
C ALA A 71 6.36 10.79 6.71
N HIS A 72 5.47 11.11 5.79
CA HIS A 72 5.29 10.33 4.56
C HIS A 72 6.55 10.27 3.69
N MET A 73 7.30 11.37 3.57
CA MET A 73 8.51 11.38 2.74
C MET A 73 9.54 10.40 3.28
N THR A 74 9.80 10.44 4.58
CA THR A 74 10.79 9.58 5.22
C THR A 74 10.37 8.11 5.14
N ILE A 75 9.11 7.83 5.43
CA ILE A 75 8.61 6.46 5.51
C ILE A 75 8.55 5.82 4.13
N PHE A 76 7.95 6.48 3.14
CA PHE A 76 7.89 5.92 1.79
C PHE A 76 9.28 5.76 1.18
N ALA A 77 10.17 6.74 1.39
CA ALA A 77 11.52 6.63 0.86
C ALA A 77 12.26 5.42 1.46
N LYS A 78 12.09 5.20 2.76
CA LYS A 78 12.72 4.05 3.42
C LYS A 78 12.16 2.72 2.93
N VAL A 79 10.84 2.64 2.74
CA VAL A 79 10.20 1.44 2.20
C VAL A 79 10.74 1.14 0.79
N MET A 80 10.80 2.16 -0.07
CA MET A 80 11.30 1.97 -1.43
C MET A 80 12.76 1.55 -1.45
N LYS A 81 13.58 2.11 -0.56
CA LYS A 81 14.97 1.71 -0.43
C LYS A 81 15.09 0.25 -0.03
N LEU A 82 14.30 -0.20 0.94
CA LEU A 82 14.33 -1.58 1.41
C LEU A 82 13.86 -2.55 0.33
N ILE A 83 12.85 -2.16 -0.44
CA ILE A 83 12.36 -2.96 -1.56
C ILE A 83 13.48 -3.15 -2.58
N LYS A 84 14.18 -2.08 -2.91
CA LYS A 84 15.27 -2.14 -3.87
C LYS A 84 16.44 -3.00 -3.35
N GLU A 85 16.79 -2.83 -2.08
CA GLU A 85 17.88 -3.59 -1.46
C GLU A 85 17.61 -5.08 -1.41
N ASN A 86 16.34 -5.46 -1.32
CA ASN A 86 15.93 -6.86 -1.29
C ASN A 86 15.58 -7.42 -2.66
N ASN A 87 15.83 -6.65 -3.72
CA ASN A 87 15.57 -7.06 -5.10
C ASN A 87 14.12 -7.48 -5.34
N LEU A 88 13.19 -6.85 -4.65
CA LEU A 88 11.77 -7.14 -4.84
C LEU A 88 11.27 -6.46 -6.11
N LYS A 89 10.63 -7.24 -6.96
CA LYS A 89 10.09 -6.74 -8.23
C LYS A 89 8.58 -6.96 -8.25
N ASN A 90 7.91 -6.16 -9.05
CA ASN A 90 6.47 -6.31 -9.27
C ASN A 90 5.64 -6.09 -8.00
N ILE A 91 6.12 -5.25 -7.09
CA ILE A 91 5.36 -4.82 -5.93
C ILE A 91 4.92 -3.38 -6.16
N LEU A 92 3.61 -3.17 -6.06
CA LEU A 92 3.05 -1.82 -6.10
C LEU A 92 3.07 -1.25 -4.69
N VAL A 93 3.68 -0.08 -4.50
CA VAL A 93 3.62 0.64 -3.23
C VAL A 93 2.71 1.83 -3.41
N THR A 94 1.66 1.89 -2.65
CA THR A 94 0.66 2.95 -2.71
C THR A 94 0.23 3.31 -1.29
N GLY A 95 -0.75 4.14 -1.16
CA GLY A 95 -1.27 4.49 0.14
C GLY A 95 -1.99 5.81 0.13
N GLY A 96 -2.13 6.38 1.30
CA GLY A 96 -2.85 7.63 1.44
C GLY A 96 -2.50 8.37 2.72
N GLY A 97 -3.08 9.54 2.83
CA GLY A 97 -2.87 10.42 3.94
C GLY A 97 -2.96 11.86 3.48
N ILE A 98 -2.53 12.77 4.32
CA ILE A 98 -2.48 14.18 3.96
C ILE A 98 -1.09 14.43 3.37
N ILE A 99 -1.00 14.33 2.05
CA ILE A 99 0.28 14.39 1.33
C ILE A 99 0.20 15.50 0.28
N PRO A 100 1.04 16.55 0.39
CA PRO A 100 1.06 17.60 -0.62
C PRO A 100 1.41 17.04 -1.99
N GLU A 101 0.86 17.65 -3.05
CA GLU A 101 1.04 17.17 -4.40
C GLU A 101 2.53 17.14 -4.81
N GLU A 102 3.29 18.15 -4.41
CA GLU A 102 4.72 18.19 -4.71
C GLU A 102 5.48 17.03 -4.06
N ASP A 103 5.07 16.62 -2.86
CA ASP A 103 5.66 15.45 -2.20
C ASP A 103 5.26 14.16 -2.91
N SER A 104 4.02 14.10 -3.36
CA SER A 104 3.54 12.95 -4.13
C SER A 104 4.33 12.79 -5.43
N GLU A 105 4.66 13.89 -6.10
CA GLU A 105 5.49 13.87 -7.29
C GLU A 105 6.89 13.35 -7.00
N GLU A 106 7.50 13.82 -5.90
CA GLU A 106 8.84 13.35 -5.52
C GLU A 106 8.83 11.86 -5.18
N LEU A 107 7.81 11.40 -4.50
CA LEU A 107 7.67 9.98 -4.18
C LEU A 107 7.46 9.14 -5.43
N SER A 108 6.73 9.67 -6.41
CA SER A 108 6.54 9.00 -7.69
C SER A 108 7.88 8.74 -8.39
N LYS A 109 8.82 9.69 -8.28
CA LYS A 109 10.17 9.51 -8.85
C LYS A 109 10.94 8.39 -8.17
N LEU A 110 10.60 8.07 -6.93
CA LEU A 110 11.20 6.96 -6.20
C LEU A 110 10.52 5.62 -6.50
N GLY A 111 9.45 5.63 -7.27
CA GLY A 111 8.73 4.42 -7.62
C GLY A 111 7.44 4.20 -6.86
N VAL A 112 7.05 5.12 -5.99
CA VAL A 112 5.76 5.03 -5.29
C VAL A 112 4.64 5.30 -6.29
N GLY A 113 3.56 4.51 -6.20
CA GLY A 113 2.40 4.69 -7.05
C GLY A 113 1.54 5.86 -6.60
N LYS A 114 0.33 5.92 -7.13
CA LYS A 114 -0.59 7.00 -6.83
C LYS A 114 -0.94 7.00 -5.34
N LEU A 115 -1.00 8.18 -4.75
CA LEU A 115 -1.36 8.38 -3.34
C LEU A 115 -2.72 9.06 -3.27
N PHE A 116 -3.52 8.70 -2.27
CA PHE A 116 -4.89 9.16 -2.15
C PHE A 116 -5.08 10.02 -0.93
N GLY A 117 -5.71 11.17 -1.11
CA GLY A 117 -5.97 12.09 -0.01
C GLY A 117 -7.25 11.75 0.76
N PRO A 118 -7.49 12.47 1.86
CA PRO A 118 -8.74 12.31 2.61
C PRO A 118 -9.94 12.60 1.73
N GLY A 119 -11.02 11.84 1.92
CA GLY A 119 -12.23 12.01 1.15
C GLY A 119 -12.24 11.32 -0.22
N THR A 120 -11.15 10.69 -0.62
CA THR A 120 -11.13 9.90 -1.85
C THR A 120 -12.09 8.72 -1.73
N PRO A 121 -12.98 8.49 -2.70
CA PRO A 121 -13.86 7.32 -2.64
C PRO A 121 -13.06 6.02 -2.65
N VAL A 122 -13.50 5.07 -1.86
CA VAL A 122 -12.85 3.76 -1.77
C VAL A 122 -12.74 3.09 -3.14
N LYS A 123 -13.77 3.21 -3.95
CA LYS A 123 -13.80 2.63 -5.29
C LYS A 123 -12.62 3.13 -6.16
N GLU A 124 -12.25 4.39 -6.02
CA GLU A 124 -11.16 4.95 -6.81
C GLU A 124 -9.83 4.26 -6.50
N SER A 125 -9.51 4.09 -5.23
CA SER A 125 -8.28 3.39 -4.84
C SER A 125 -8.35 1.90 -5.20
N LEU A 126 -9.51 1.28 -5.04
CA LEU A 126 -9.71 -0.12 -5.39
C LEU A 126 -9.47 -0.36 -6.89
N ASP A 127 -10.08 0.47 -7.74
CA ASP A 127 -9.93 0.35 -9.20
C ASP A 127 -8.47 0.55 -9.61
N TYR A 128 -7.79 1.51 -8.98
CA TYR A 128 -6.39 1.77 -9.27
C TYR A 128 -5.52 0.54 -8.96
N ILE A 129 -5.72 -0.04 -7.79
CA ILE A 129 -4.94 -1.20 -7.35
C ILE A 129 -5.21 -2.40 -8.26
N GLU A 130 -6.47 -2.66 -8.56
CA GLU A 130 -6.84 -3.79 -9.42
C GLU A 130 -6.24 -3.66 -10.82
N ASN A 131 -6.31 -2.47 -11.40
CA ASN A 131 -5.81 -2.23 -12.75
C ASN A 131 -4.29 -2.36 -12.83
N LEU A 132 -3.57 -1.79 -11.87
CA LEU A 132 -2.11 -1.85 -11.90
C LEU A 132 -1.56 -3.22 -11.52
N SER A 133 -2.20 -3.90 -10.60
CA SER A 133 -1.77 -5.24 -10.20
C SER A 133 -1.91 -6.22 -11.36
N LEU A 134 -2.96 -6.09 -12.15
CA LEU A 134 -3.15 -6.92 -13.34
C LEU A 134 -2.04 -6.70 -14.37
N ILE A 135 -1.55 -5.48 -14.49
CA ILE A 135 -0.47 -5.16 -15.42
C ILE A 135 0.85 -5.78 -14.95
N HIS A 136 1.08 -5.85 -13.65
CA HIS A 136 2.33 -6.34 -13.07
C HIS A 136 2.37 -7.85 -12.87
N ILE A 137 1.23 -8.47 -12.93
CA ILE A 137 1.12 -9.92 -12.85
C ILE A 137 1.26 -10.52 -14.24
#